data_7a0cf72c70efb04ea30532ecb53081ce
#
_entry.id   7a0cf72c70efb04ea30532ecb53081ce
#
_cell.length_a   1.000
_cell.length_b   1.000
_cell.length_c   1.000
_cell.angle_alpha   90.00
_cell.angle_beta   90.00
_cell.angle_gamma   90.00
#
_symmetry.space_group_name_H-M   'P 1'
#
loop_
_entity.id
_entity.type
_entity.pdbx_description
1 polymer ?
#
loop_
_entity_poly.entity_id
_entity_poly.type
_entity_poly.pdbx_seq_one_letter_code
_entity_poly.pdbx_strand_id
1 'polypeptide(L)'
;MKIPALVVAVELAALLAGGTAAADSQATSSSAAAAQKDPFAAVRESAARIAGAIYGDGRGLALLGDLSDSVGARVSGSAGYKHGAEWVAARLKQLGVADVKMEPFTMEHGWQRGVARGRITAPFQRTLHVESMGWSPATPKGGVHGSLVVLGDTEPAAVQAFAATAKGKIVIYDRPRGAPKRSLKLYSQFRASLATLRDAGALAVLAPMNESMMNNVISTGTMEFGGKLGALPTAGIGYEDGKMLVRALDRGPVTVDLDLPNQVSGPVTMPNVIGEIKGTARPEEWILIGAHLDSWDFATGSQDNGAGVVQVLEAARALIAAGPPRRSIRFAFWGGEEQGLNGSRAYAVAHEAELGKCVAYLNTDNGAGHVKGWKVEGRKDVRKALEPFAKSVLAGAGGGELEMTLTLDTDHFPFVLFGVPALDLLVDGGNYEQVHHQMSDTIDKVDAHSLESGAAVVALTAGWLAMTAEPLAPRLDHAGIEEVLKQEEGVLDMLRARGFWK
;
A
#
# COMPACT_ATOMS: atom_id res chain seq x y z
N MET A 1 35.06 33.25 -16.11
CA MET A 1 34.15 34.24 -15.51
C MET A 1 33.99 33.85 -14.05
N LYS A 2 34.55 34.62 -13.13
CA LYS A 2 34.67 34.29 -11.71
C LYS A 2 33.40 34.76 -10.98
N ILE A 3 32.79 33.89 -10.19
CA ILE A 3 31.69 34.23 -9.28
C ILE A 3 32.27 34.33 -7.86
N PRO A 4 32.05 35.41 -7.10
CA PRO A 4 32.60 35.57 -5.77
C PRO A 4 31.71 34.90 -4.68
N ALA A 5 32.37 34.32 -3.69
CA ALA A 5 31.80 33.78 -2.47
C ALA A 5 31.33 34.92 -1.53
N LEU A 6 30.12 34.81 -0.99
CA LEU A 6 29.59 35.70 0.03
C LEU A 6 29.80 35.04 1.40
N VAL A 7 30.63 35.66 2.24
CA VAL A 7 30.86 35.32 3.64
C VAL A 7 29.85 36.12 4.47
N VAL A 8 29.03 35.44 5.28
CA VAL A 8 28.19 36.09 6.28
C VAL A 8 28.83 35.87 7.65
N ALA A 9 29.31 36.96 8.23
CA ALA A 9 29.81 37.02 9.60
C ALA A 9 28.65 37.26 10.58
N VAL A 10 28.63 36.46 11.64
CA VAL A 10 27.70 36.67 12.77
C VAL A 10 28.43 37.45 13.86
N GLU A 11 28.01 38.68 14.13
CA GLU A 11 28.51 39.45 15.26
C GLU A 11 27.73 39.15 16.54
N LEU A 12 28.49 38.79 17.57
CA LEU A 12 28.03 38.62 18.95
C LEU A 12 28.25 39.95 19.70
N ALA A 13 27.22 40.67 20.06
CA ALA A 13 27.32 41.86 20.93
C ALA A 13 26.79 41.55 22.32
N ALA A 14 27.70 41.57 23.31
CA ALA A 14 27.41 41.57 24.72
C ALA A 14 27.19 43.01 25.21
N LEU A 15 26.12 43.27 25.91
CA LEU A 15 25.93 44.52 26.67
C LEU A 15 25.71 44.21 28.15
N LEU A 16 26.76 44.51 28.95
CA LEU A 16 26.69 44.65 30.38
C LEU A 16 26.39 46.12 30.71
N ALA A 17 25.34 46.38 31.43
CA ALA A 17 25.21 47.62 32.20
C ALA A 17 24.37 47.36 33.46
N GLY A 18 24.99 47.62 34.59
CA GLY A 18 24.39 47.46 35.92
C GLY A 18 23.53 48.66 36.31
N GLY A 19 22.64 48.41 37.22
CA GLY A 19 21.82 49.44 37.91
C GLY A 19 21.30 48.84 39.21
N THR A 20 21.74 49.43 40.33
CA THR A 20 21.39 49.09 41.71
C THR A 20 20.08 49.74 42.15
N ALA A 21 19.43 49.05 43.07
CA ALA A 21 18.56 49.52 44.18
C ALA A 21 17.04 49.47 43.97
N ALA A 22 16.36 48.67 44.70
CA ALA A 22 15.66 48.94 45.97
C ALA A 22 14.79 47.73 46.32
N ALA A 23 14.94 47.31 47.56
CA ALA A 23 14.15 46.19 48.11
C ALA A 23 12.73 46.72 48.43
N ASP A 24 11.71 46.02 47.95
CA ASP A 24 10.37 46.05 48.53
C ASP A 24 9.86 44.63 48.72
N SER A 25 9.62 44.34 49.99
CA SER A 25 9.13 43.05 50.49
C SER A 25 7.64 42.93 50.17
N GLN A 26 7.28 42.11 49.19
CA GLN A 26 5.93 41.62 49.09
C GLN A 26 5.93 40.07 49.05
N ALA A 27 5.05 39.52 49.82
CA ALA A 27 4.86 38.14 50.15
C ALA A 27 4.84 37.21 48.90
N THR A 28 5.75 36.25 48.89
CA THR A 28 5.73 35.13 47.96
C THR A 28 4.57 34.21 48.31
N SER A 29 3.45 34.37 47.62
CA SER A 29 2.52 33.26 47.44
C SER A 29 3.16 32.30 46.45
N SER A 30 3.85 31.28 46.94
CA SER A 30 4.29 30.15 46.12
C SER A 30 3.04 29.37 45.71
N SER A 31 2.49 29.70 44.55
CA SER A 31 1.67 28.73 43.85
C SER A 31 2.62 27.64 43.33
N ALA A 32 2.79 26.58 44.10
CA ALA A 32 3.28 25.35 43.61
C ALA A 32 2.27 24.82 42.58
N ALA A 33 2.45 25.23 41.33
CA ALA A 33 1.83 24.54 40.21
C ALA A 33 2.32 23.09 40.31
N ALA A 34 1.45 22.20 40.76
CA ALA A 34 1.70 20.77 40.77
C ALA A 34 2.12 20.43 39.34
N ALA A 35 3.40 20.14 39.14
CA ALA A 35 3.90 19.69 37.87
C ALA A 35 3.05 18.49 37.48
N GLN A 36 2.17 18.66 36.49
CA GLN A 36 1.28 17.63 36.01
C GLN A 36 2.21 16.52 35.51
N LYS A 37 2.21 15.37 36.21
CA LYS A 37 3.08 14.25 35.85
C LYS A 37 2.84 13.91 34.38
N ASP A 38 3.91 13.93 33.59
CA ASP A 38 3.85 13.55 32.16
C ASP A 38 3.22 12.14 32.07
N PRO A 39 2.04 11.98 31.49
CA PRO A 39 1.36 10.69 31.42
C PRO A 39 2.15 9.67 30.60
N PHE A 40 3.12 10.12 29.80
CA PHE A 40 3.97 9.28 28.96
C PHE A 40 5.38 9.07 29.51
N ALA A 41 5.69 9.51 30.74
CA ALA A 41 7.04 9.38 31.30
C ALA A 41 7.56 7.93 31.29
N ALA A 42 6.73 6.95 31.65
CA ALA A 42 7.09 5.53 31.61
C ALA A 42 7.26 5.00 30.17
N VAL A 43 6.58 5.60 29.20
CA VAL A 43 6.67 5.19 27.79
C VAL A 43 7.88 5.79 27.11
N ARG A 44 8.35 6.99 27.54
CA ARG A 44 9.48 7.69 26.89
C ARG A 44 10.79 6.91 26.96
N GLU A 45 11.05 6.16 28.03
CA GLU A 45 12.25 5.33 28.11
C GLU A 45 12.21 4.18 27.09
N SER A 46 11.06 3.52 26.95
CA SER A 46 10.88 2.50 25.92
C SER A 46 10.93 3.10 24.52
N ALA A 47 10.29 4.27 24.33
CA ALA A 47 10.31 5.00 23.07
C ALA A 47 11.73 5.41 22.66
N ALA A 48 12.57 5.86 23.62
CA ALA A 48 13.97 6.18 23.35
C ALA A 48 14.79 4.95 22.91
N ARG A 49 14.54 3.78 23.53
CA ARG A 49 15.19 2.52 23.11
C ARG A 49 14.75 2.11 21.70
N ILE A 50 13.46 2.19 21.40
CA ILE A 50 12.90 1.89 20.06
C ILE A 50 13.52 2.81 19.00
N ALA A 51 13.47 4.13 19.22
CA ALA A 51 14.02 5.11 18.28
C ALA A 51 15.56 4.93 18.13
N GLY A 52 16.28 4.72 19.24
CA GLY A 52 17.71 4.45 19.23
C GLY A 52 18.08 3.18 18.46
N ALA A 53 17.27 2.12 18.55
CA ALA A 53 17.49 0.90 17.79
C ALA A 53 17.31 1.14 16.27
N ILE A 54 16.32 1.92 15.85
CA ILE A 54 16.05 2.20 14.42
C ILE A 54 17.08 3.17 13.86
N TYR A 55 17.16 4.38 14.42
CA TYR A 55 18.01 5.44 13.86
C TYR A 55 19.52 5.26 14.14
N GLY A 56 19.88 4.53 15.20
CA GLY A 56 21.28 4.29 15.57
C GLY A 56 21.95 3.10 14.85
N ASP A 57 21.16 2.17 14.32
CA ASP A 57 21.65 0.94 13.66
C ASP A 57 20.90 0.72 12.33
N GLY A 58 20.62 1.79 11.60
CA GLY A 58 19.80 1.83 10.39
C GLY A 58 20.09 0.72 9.38
N ARG A 59 19.30 -0.35 9.43
CA ARG A 59 19.43 -1.53 8.55
C ARG A 59 18.36 -1.58 7.47
N GLY A 60 17.38 -0.67 7.52
CA GLY A 60 16.22 -0.72 6.66
C GLY A 60 16.57 -0.77 5.18
N LEU A 61 17.41 0.15 4.70
CA LEU A 61 17.78 0.18 3.28
C LEU A 61 18.57 -1.05 2.83
N ALA A 62 19.44 -1.60 3.71
CA ALA A 62 20.18 -2.82 3.40
C ALA A 62 19.28 -4.06 3.34
N LEU A 63 18.28 -4.14 4.24
CA LEU A 63 17.26 -5.20 4.19
C LEU A 63 16.37 -5.07 2.94
N LEU A 64 16.02 -3.86 2.56
CA LEU A 64 15.26 -3.61 1.33
C LEU A 64 16.07 -4.00 0.10
N GLY A 65 17.39 -3.71 0.09
CA GLY A 65 18.29 -4.15 -0.98
C GLY A 65 18.34 -5.67 -1.09
N ASP A 66 18.43 -6.36 0.02
CA ASP A 66 18.42 -7.84 0.04
C ASP A 66 17.07 -8.39 -0.48
N LEU A 67 15.94 -7.82 -0.06
CA LEU A 67 14.62 -8.21 -0.57
C LEU A 67 14.47 -7.90 -2.06
N SER A 68 14.88 -6.70 -2.51
CA SER A 68 14.72 -6.24 -3.88
C SER A 68 15.62 -6.97 -4.87
N ASP A 69 16.91 -7.18 -4.51
CA ASP A 69 17.93 -7.66 -5.44
C ASP A 69 18.15 -9.17 -5.34
N SER A 70 17.94 -9.77 -4.13
CA SER A 70 18.17 -11.21 -3.94
C SER A 70 16.87 -12.03 -4.07
N VAL A 71 15.72 -11.49 -3.66
CA VAL A 71 14.41 -12.12 -3.83
C VAL A 71 13.75 -11.63 -5.12
N GLY A 72 13.71 -10.32 -5.32
CA GLY A 72 13.13 -9.68 -6.50
C GLY A 72 11.61 -9.60 -6.48
N ALA A 73 11.01 -9.67 -7.67
CA ALA A 73 9.56 -9.62 -7.85
C ALA A 73 8.85 -10.79 -7.16
N ARG A 74 7.72 -10.47 -6.50
CA ARG A 74 7.03 -11.41 -5.59
C ARG A 74 5.55 -11.60 -5.98
N VAL A 75 5.28 -11.78 -7.28
CA VAL A 75 3.92 -11.99 -7.77
C VAL A 75 3.24 -13.13 -7.02
N SER A 76 2.02 -12.89 -6.56
CA SER A 76 1.20 -13.87 -5.84
C SER A 76 1.12 -15.20 -6.56
N GLY A 77 1.45 -16.30 -5.85
CA GLY A 77 1.47 -17.66 -6.40
C GLY A 77 2.71 -18.01 -7.19
N SER A 78 3.67 -17.11 -7.37
CA SER A 78 4.94 -17.39 -8.07
C SER A 78 6.00 -17.99 -7.15
N ALA A 79 7.07 -18.52 -7.77
CA ALA A 79 8.27 -18.94 -7.04
C ALA A 79 8.93 -17.75 -6.29
N GLY A 80 8.88 -16.54 -6.84
CA GLY A 80 9.38 -15.31 -6.20
C GLY A 80 8.62 -15.01 -4.92
N TYR A 81 7.29 -15.11 -4.92
CA TYR A 81 6.50 -14.95 -3.70
C TYR A 81 6.88 -15.98 -2.63
N LYS A 82 6.98 -17.26 -3.02
CA LYS A 82 7.39 -18.33 -2.10
C LYS A 82 8.77 -18.03 -1.47
N HIS A 83 9.73 -17.63 -2.29
CA HIS A 83 11.07 -17.24 -1.82
C HIS A 83 10.99 -16.04 -0.86
N GLY A 84 10.20 -15.03 -1.16
CA GLY A 84 9.95 -13.89 -0.28
C GLY A 84 9.35 -14.29 1.07
N ALA A 85 8.38 -15.20 1.08
CA ALA A 85 7.76 -15.70 2.30
C ALA A 85 8.78 -16.49 3.16
N GLU A 86 9.60 -17.34 2.54
CA GLU A 86 10.68 -18.06 3.22
C GLU A 86 11.75 -17.08 3.76
N TRP A 87 12.10 -16.05 3.00
CA TRP A 87 13.04 -15.01 3.40
C TRP A 87 12.54 -14.24 4.62
N VAL A 88 11.29 -13.75 4.61
CA VAL A 88 10.68 -13.05 5.75
C VAL A 88 10.64 -13.94 6.99
N ALA A 89 10.19 -15.19 6.84
CA ALA A 89 10.12 -16.14 7.94
C ALA A 89 11.51 -16.39 8.57
N ALA A 90 12.56 -16.48 7.74
CA ALA A 90 13.93 -16.62 8.20
C ALA A 90 14.40 -15.35 8.95
N ARG A 91 14.09 -14.14 8.47
CA ARG A 91 14.43 -12.88 9.12
C ARG A 91 13.76 -12.75 10.50
N LEU A 92 12.46 -13.06 10.61
CA LEU A 92 11.77 -13.06 11.90
C LEU A 92 12.43 -14.01 12.91
N LYS A 93 12.78 -15.24 12.48
CA LYS A 93 13.49 -16.21 13.32
C LYS A 93 14.86 -15.71 13.75
N GLN A 94 15.64 -15.10 12.85
CA GLN A 94 16.94 -14.48 13.16
C GLN A 94 16.82 -13.35 14.18
N LEU A 95 15.72 -12.59 14.18
CA LEU A 95 15.42 -11.58 15.17
C LEU A 95 15.01 -12.17 16.55
N GLY A 96 14.78 -13.48 16.64
CA GLY A 96 14.37 -14.15 17.88
C GLY A 96 12.86 -14.28 18.05
N VAL A 97 12.06 -14.04 17.00
CA VAL A 97 10.63 -14.34 17.02
C VAL A 97 10.44 -15.85 16.97
N ALA A 98 9.98 -16.44 18.08
CA ALA A 98 9.95 -17.89 18.28
C ALA A 98 8.77 -18.56 17.54
N ASP A 99 7.60 -17.90 17.49
CA ASP A 99 6.39 -18.43 16.87
C ASP A 99 6.22 -17.80 15.48
N VAL A 100 6.81 -18.44 14.47
CA VAL A 100 6.69 -18.02 13.06
C VAL A 100 5.95 -19.09 12.28
N LYS A 101 4.80 -18.73 11.73
CA LYS A 101 3.88 -19.61 11.00
C LYS A 101 3.75 -19.18 9.55
N MET A 102 3.50 -20.16 8.69
CA MET A 102 3.13 -20.00 7.29
C MET A 102 1.66 -20.42 7.16
N GLU A 103 0.73 -19.46 7.22
CA GLU A 103 -0.71 -19.74 7.21
C GLU A 103 -1.25 -19.73 5.77
N PRO A 104 -1.74 -20.88 5.25
CA PRO A 104 -2.12 -21.00 3.86
C PRO A 104 -3.45 -20.31 3.54
N PHE A 105 -3.53 -19.73 2.35
CA PHE A 105 -4.77 -19.32 1.70
C PHE A 105 -4.71 -19.68 0.21
N THR A 106 -5.85 -19.65 -0.48
CA THR A 106 -5.95 -20.10 -1.87
C THR A 106 -6.58 -19.04 -2.75
N MET A 107 -5.97 -18.80 -3.90
CA MET A 107 -6.52 -17.99 -4.99
C MET A 107 -7.03 -18.89 -6.11
N GLU A 108 -7.99 -18.39 -6.91
CA GLU A 108 -8.68 -19.19 -7.94
C GLU A 108 -7.75 -19.63 -9.06
N HIS A 109 -6.81 -18.75 -9.48
CA HIS A 109 -5.81 -19.05 -10.48
C HIS A 109 -4.44 -18.53 -10.09
N GLY A 110 -3.39 -19.31 -10.39
CA GLY A 110 -2.04 -18.79 -10.54
C GLY A 110 -1.87 -18.19 -11.93
N TRP A 111 -1.04 -17.15 -12.03
CA TRP A 111 -0.80 -16.45 -13.27
C TRP A 111 0.69 -16.07 -13.40
N GLN A 112 1.20 -16.16 -14.62
CA GLN A 112 2.55 -15.75 -14.94
C GLN A 112 2.53 -14.95 -16.24
N ARG A 113 3.15 -13.78 -16.23
CA ARG A 113 3.30 -12.92 -17.39
C ARG A 113 4.20 -13.59 -18.43
N GLY A 114 3.76 -13.61 -19.69
CA GLY A 114 4.59 -13.89 -20.83
C GLY A 114 5.18 -12.62 -21.41
N VAL A 115 6.18 -12.75 -22.28
CA VAL A 115 6.78 -11.60 -22.99
C VAL A 115 5.78 -11.06 -24.00
N ALA A 116 5.15 -9.95 -23.67
CA ALA A 116 4.18 -9.28 -24.54
C ALA A 116 4.85 -8.69 -25.80
N ARG A 117 4.15 -8.71 -26.91
CA ARG A 117 4.57 -8.11 -28.17
C ARG A 117 3.42 -7.37 -28.81
N GLY A 118 3.63 -6.10 -29.15
CA GLY A 118 2.67 -5.28 -29.88
C GLY A 118 3.36 -4.55 -31.02
N ARG A 119 2.71 -4.47 -32.18
CA ARG A 119 3.21 -3.64 -33.29
C ARG A 119 2.08 -3.14 -34.19
N ILE A 120 2.26 -1.99 -34.74
CA ILE A 120 1.45 -1.49 -35.86
C ILE A 120 1.94 -2.19 -37.14
N THR A 121 1.02 -2.71 -37.93
CA THR A 121 1.31 -3.35 -39.22
C THR A 121 0.84 -2.50 -40.41
N ALA A 122 -0.15 -1.66 -40.23
CA ALA A 122 -0.65 -0.69 -41.20
C ALA A 122 -1.22 0.55 -40.46
N PRO A 123 -1.11 1.75 -41.04
CA PRO A 123 -0.55 2.13 -42.33
C PRO A 123 1.00 2.22 -42.37
N PHE A 124 1.65 2.09 -41.24
CA PHE A 124 3.11 2.07 -41.10
C PHE A 124 3.53 0.97 -40.12
N GLN A 125 4.79 0.60 -40.10
CA GLN A 125 5.31 -0.40 -39.16
C GLN A 125 5.98 0.26 -37.95
N ARG A 126 5.58 -0.11 -36.73
CA ARG A 126 6.19 0.36 -35.51
C ARG A 126 5.93 -0.61 -34.34
N THR A 127 6.95 -0.91 -33.57
CA THR A 127 6.81 -1.60 -32.27
C THR A 127 6.13 -0.71 -31.27
N LEU A 128 5.26 -1.27 -30.44
CA LEU A 128 4.53 -0.62 -29.36
C LEU A 128 5.11 -1.07 -28.00
N HIS A 129 5.14 -0.17 -27.05
CA HIS A 129 5.41 -0.50 -25.64
C HIS A 129 4.13 -1.05 -25.04
N VAL A 130 4.06 -2.35 -24.87
CA VAL A 130 2.88 -3.06 -24.32
C VAL A 130 3.31 -4.13 -23.33
N GLU A 131 2.53 -4.31 -22.29
CA GLU A 131 2.67 -5.40 -21.32
C GLU A 131 1.29 -5.92 -20.91
N SER A 132 1.19 -7.22 -20.62
CA SER A 132 -0.07 -7.79 -20.13
C SER A 132 -0.49 -7.16 -18.81
N MET A 133 -1.77 -6.89 -18.64
CA MET A 133 -2.32 -6.60 -17.31
C MET A 133 -2.31 -7.88 -16.45
N GLY A 134 -2.18 -7.73 -15.14
CA GLY A 134 -2.20 -8.86 -14.21
C GLY A 134 -3.50 -9.66 -14.30
N TRP A 135 -3.41 -10.97 -14.29
CA TRP A 135 -4.54 -11.89 -14.48
C TRP A 135 -5.33 -11.69 -15.79
N SER A 136 -4.70 -11.08 -16.78
CA SER A 136 -5.21 -11.09 -18.15
C SER A 136 -5.07 -12.48 -18.75
N PRO A 137 -6.10 -13.04 -19.41
CA PRO A 137 -5.94 -14.27 -20.18
C PRO A 137 -4.94 -14.08 -21.32
N ALA A 138 -4.37 -15.19 -21.80
CA ALA A 138 -3.50 -15.17 -22.97
C ALA A 138 -4.30 -14.87 -24.26
N THR A 139 -3.62 -14.28 -25.24
CA THR A 139 -4.10 -14.34 -26.63
C THR A 139 -4.00 -15.78 -27.16
N PRO A 140 -4.71 -16.13 -28.23
CA PRO A 140 -4.45 -17.39 -28.95
C PRO A 140 -2.97 -17.52 -29.35
N LYS A 141 -2.49 -18.77 -29.52
CA LYS A 141 -1.10 -19.02 -29.91
C LYS A 141 -0.76 -18.27 -31.21
N GLY A 142 0.25 -17.42 -31.13
CA GLY A 142 0.69 -16.55 -32.23
C GLY A 142 0.05 -15.17 -32.24
N GLY A 143 -0.72 -14.87 -31.20
CA GLY A 143 -1.32 -13.55 -31.01
C GLY A 143 -2.62 -13.33 -31.77
N VAL A 144 -3.04 -12.08 -31.81
CA VAL A 144 -4.19 -11.60 -32.59
C VAL A 144 -3.76 -10.50 -33.54
N HIS A 145 -4.40 -10.47 -34.72
CA HIS A 145 -4.25 -9.44 -35.74
C HIS A 145 -5.59 -8.76 -35.95
N GLY A 146 -5.69 -7.46 -35.82
CA GLY A 146 -6.96 -6.76 -35.95
C GLY A 146 -6.85 -5.28 -36.21
N SER A 147 -7.90 -4.74 -36.83
CA SER A 147 -8.06 -3.29 -36.91
C SER A 147 -8.38 -2.74 -35.53
N LEU A 148 -7.85 -1.56 -35.25
CA LEU A 148 -8.03 -0.85 -34.00
C LEU A 148 -9.33 -0.01 -34.03
N VAL A 149 -10.04 0.03 -32.90
CA VAL A 149 -11.21 0.91 -32.66
C VAL A 149 -11.11 1.53 -31.28
N VAL A 150 -11.63 2.75 -31.11
CA VAL A 150 -11.54 3.52 -29.85
C VAL A 150 -12.81 3.36 -29.05
N LEU A 151 -12.67 2.96 -27.78
CA LEU A 151 -13.72 3.08 -26.77
C LEU A 151 -13.37 4.28 -25.86
N GLY A 152 -14.21 5.32 -25.90
CA GLY A 152 -13.98 6.55 -25.12
C GLY A 152 -14.60 6.55 -23.72
N ASP A 153 -15.54 5.63 -23.43
CA ASP A 153 -16.29 5.62 -22.19
C ASP A 153 -16.58 4.18 -21.75
N THR A 154 -16.52 3.91 -20.45
CA THR A 154 -16.80 2.61 -19.82
C THR A 154 -18.14 2.56 -19.08
N GLU A 155 -18.97 3.60 -19.18
CA GLU A 155 -20.35 3.53 -18.68
C GLU A 155 -21.10 2.41 -19.43
N PRO A 156 -21.91 1.59 -18.72
CA PRO A 156 -22.51 0.39 -19.32
C PRO A 156 -23.31 0.66 -20.60
N ALA A 157 -24.06 1.75 -20.66
CA ALA A 157 -24.83 2.13 -21.84
C ALA A 157 -23.94 2.49 -23.05
N ALA A 158 -22.83 3.18 -22.82
CA ALA A 158 -21.87 3.54 -23.85
C ALA A 158 -21.17 2.28 -24.41
N VAL A 159 -20.74 1.37 -23.52
CA VAL A 159 -20.11 0.09 -23.91
C VAL A 159 -21.10 -0.77 -24.73
N GLN A 160 -22.35 -0.85 -24.30
CA GLN A 160 -23.39 -1.61 -25.01
C GLN A 160 -23.65 -1.05 -26.42
N ALA A 161 -23.69 0.27 -26.56
CA ALA A 161 -23.85 0.93 -27.87
C ALA A 161 -22.62 0.69 -28.78
N PHE A 162 -21.42 0.64 -28.19
CA PHE A 162 -20.17 0.41 -28.91
C PHE A 162 -19.96 -1.06 -29.31
N ALA A 163 -20.59 -2.02 -28.63
CA ALA A 163 -20.32 -3.46 -28.70
C ALA A 163 -20.29 -3.99 -30.16
N ALA A 164 -21.24 -3.61 -30.99
CA ALA A 164 -21.29 -4.05 -32.39
C ALA A 164 -20.04 -3.64 -33.22
N THR A 165 -19.39 -2.55 -32.84
CA THR A 165 -18.17 -2.05 -33.49
C THR A 165 -16.96 -2.89 -33.14
N ALA A 166 -16.96 -3.57 -31.99
CA ALA A 166 -15.81 -4.30 -31.45
C ALA A 166 -15.56 -5.67 -32.08
N LYS A 167 -16.54 -6.25 -32.81
CA LYS A 167 -16.43 -7.61 -33.37
C LYS A 167 -15.21 -7.76 -34.30
N GLY A 168 -14.32 -8.68 -33.94
CA GLY A 168 -13.08 -8.98 -34.68
C GLY A 168 -12.06 -7.83 -34.65
N LYS A 169 -12.15 -6.93 -33.69
CA LYS A 169 -11.28 -5.76 -33.53
C LYS A 169 -10.46 -5.83 -32.25
N ILE A 170 -9.37 -5.08 -32.23
CA ILE A 170 -8.64 -4.73 -31.01
C ILE A 170 -9.20 -3.37 -30.54
N VAL A 171 -9.59 -3.29 -29.29
CA VAL A 171 -10.18 -2.06 -28.72
C VAL A 171 -9.09 -1.30 -27.97
N ILE A 172 -8.90 -0.02 -28.27
CA ILE A 172 -8.11 0.87 -27.43
C ILE A 172 -9.04 1.70 -26.55
N TYR A 173 -8.81 1.67 -25.24
CA TYR A 173 -9.54 2.52 -24.31
C TYR A 173 -8.86 3.87 -24.19
N ASP A 174 -9.49 4.92 -24.69
CA ASP A 174 -8.97 6.30 -24.61
C ASP A 174 -9.90 7.16 -23.75
N ARG A 175 -9.50 7.37 -22.49
CA ARG A 175 -10.27 8.19 -21.56
C ARG A 175 -10.33 9.65 -22.02
N PRO A 176 -11.50 10.33 -21.88
CA PRO A 176 -11.60 11.76 -22.12
C PRO A 176 -10.64 12.54 -21.21
N ARG A 177 -10.03 13.60 -21.75
CA ARG A 177 -9.21 14.51 -20.95
C ARG A 177 -10.04 15.13 -19.82
N GLY A 178 -9.47 15.12 -18.59
CA GLY A 178 -10.15 15.67 -17.41
C GLY A 178 -11.08 14.67 -16.70
N ALA A 179 -11.18 13.42 -17.15
CA ALA A 179 -11.86 12.38 -16.40
C ALA A 179 -11.21 12.19 -15.00
N PRO A 180 -11.98 11.83 -13.95
CA PRO A 180 -11.45 11.60 -12.62
C PRO A 180 -10.26 10.61 -12.65
N LYS A 181 -9.16 10.92 -11.97
CA LYS A 181 -7.92 10.16 -12.13
C LYS A 181 -8.09 8.72 -11.66
N ARG A 182 -8.40 8.38 -10.50
CA ARG A 182 -8.60 7.02 -10.00
C ARG A 182 -9.88 6.97 -9.18
N SER A 183 -10.74 6.01 -9.44
CA SER A 183 -11.84 5.67 -8.56
C SER A 183 -12.19 4.20 -8.68
N LEU A 184 -12.59 3.58 -7.58
CA LEU A 184 -13.09 2.21 -7.56
C LEU A 184 -14.24 1.99 -8.56
N LYS A 185 -15.08 3.02 -8.76
CA LYS A 185 -16.15 3.00 -9.76
C LYS A 185 -15.60 2.82 -11.17
N LEU A 186 -14.63 3.62 -11.59
CA LEU A 186 -14.03 3.54 -12.93
C LEU A 186 -13.33 2.22 -13.18
N TYR A 187 -12.58 1.70 -12.18
CA TYR A 187 -12.00 0.38 -12.27
C TYR A 187 -13.06 -0.71 -12.43
N SER A 188 -14.14 -0.64 -11.66
CA SER A 188 -15.26 -1.59 -11.74
C SER A 188 -15.94 -1.56 -13.10
N GLN A 189 -16.19 -0.37 -13.64
CA GLN A 189 -16.77 -0.16 -14.97
C GLN A 189 -15.86 -0.67 -16.08
N PHE A 190 -14.56 -0.36 -16.03
CA PHE A 190 -13.60 -0.88 -17.00
C PHE A 190 -13.58 -2.42 -17.01
N ARG A 191 -13.52 -3.07 -15.84
CA ARG A 191 -13.58 -4.54 -15.75
C ARG A 191 -14.89 -5.10 -16.30
N ALA A 192 -16.03 -4.50 -15.95
CA ALA A 192 -17.34 -4.92 -16.48
C ALA A 192 -17.42 -4.77 -17.99
N SER A 193 -16.81 -3.72 -18.57
CA SER A 193 -16.77 -3.52 -20.01
C SER A 193 -16.08 -4.64 -20.78
N LEU A 194 -15.06 -5.27 -20.18
CA LEU A 194 -14.32 -6.37 -20.81
C LEU A 194 -15.21 -7.59 -21.11
N ALA A 195 -16.16 -7.91 -20.24
CA ALA A 195 -17.11 -9.01 -20.48
C ALA A 195 -18.04 -8.68 -21.65
N THR A 196 -18.58 -7.48 -21.72
CA THR A 196 -19.43 -7.02 -22.84
C THR A 196 -18.66 -7.03 -24.18
N LEU A 197 -17.41 -6.56 -24.16
CA LEU A 197 -16.55 -6.54 -25.35
C LEU A 197 -16.19 -7.97 -25.82
N ARG A 198 -15.91 -8.90 -24.87
CA ARG A 198 -15.69 -10.32 -25.20
C ARG A 198 -16.91 -10.91 -25.88
N ASP A 199 -18.09 -10.71 -25.32
CA ASP A 199 -19.35 -11.27 -25.82
C ASP A 199 -19.73 -10.69 -27.20
N ALA A 200 -19.30 -9.46 -27.47
CA ALA A 200 -19.38 -8.82 -28.78
C ALA A 200 -18.33 -9.34 -29.79
N GLY A 201 -17.37 -10.13 -29.36
CA GLY A 201 -16.32 -10.72 -30.21
C GLY A 201 -15.10 -9.81 -30.43
N ALA A 202 -14.78 -8.92 -29.51
CA ALA A 202 -13.52 -8.20 -29.51
C ALA A 202 -12.34 -9.19 -29.33
N LEU A 203 -11.19 -8.89 -29.92
CA LEU A 203 -10.00 -9.75 -29.86
C LEU A 203 -9.16 -9.50 -28.62
N ALA A 204 -8.98 -8.24 -28.25
CA ALA A 204 -8.18 -7.79 -27.11
C ALA A 204 -8.48 -6.32 -26.79
N VAL A 205 -8.00 -5.87 -25.63
CA VAL A 205 -8.05 -4.45 -25.21
C VAL A 205 -6.64 -3.92 -24.96
N LEU A 206 -6.38 -2.70 -25.43
CA LEU A 206 -5.23 -1.88 -25.09
C LEU A 206 -5.68 -0.75 -24.17
N ALA A 207 -5.11 -0.65 -22.97
CA ALA A 207 -5.39 0.41 -22.01
C ALA A 207 -4.17 1.33 -21.90
N PRO A 208 -4.21 2.59 -22.38
CA PRO A 208 -3.13 3.54 -22.16
C PRO A 208 -2.93 3.78 -20.67
N MET A 209 -1.72 3.49 -20.20
CA MET A 209 -1.34 3.56 -18.80
C MET A 209 -0.48 4.80 -18.54
N ASN A 210 -0.32 5.14 -17.26
CA ASN A 210 0.58 6.20 -16.82
C ASN A 210 0.24 7.60 -17.39
N GLU A 211 -1.05 7.91 -17.45
CA GLU A 211 -1.54 9.21 -17.96
C GLU A 211 -1.00 10.38 -17.12
N SER A 212 -0.81 10.20 -15.81
CA SER A 212 -0.29 11.26 -14.92
C SER A 212 1.13 11.68 -15.25
N MET A 213 1.98 10.74 -15.69
CA MET A 213 3.37 10.97 -16.05
C MET A 213 3.56 11.26 -17.54
N MET A 214 2.55 10.98 -18.36
CA MET A 214 2.54 11.20 -19.82
C MET A 214 3.77 10.60 -20.54
N ASN A 215 4.18 9.40 -20.12
CA ASN A 215 5.32 8.70 -20.71
C ASN A 215 5.00 7.23 -21.03
N ASN A 216 5.91 6.53 -21.73
CA ASN A 216 5.76 5.13 -22.11
C ASN A 216 6.16 4.12 -21.02
N VAL A 217 6.36 4.54 -19.78
CA VAL A 217 6.54 3.60 -18.67
C VAL A 217 5.22 2.90 -18.41
N ILE A 218 5.25 1.56 -18.50
CA ILE A 218 4.04 0.75 -18.33
C ILE A 218 3.75 0.57 -16.85
N SER A 219 2.48 0.74 -16.48
CA SER A 219 1.95 0.30 -15.20
C SER A 219 0.99 -0.88 -15.38
N THR A 220 0.76 -1.62 -14.30
CA THR A 220 -0.10 -2.80 -14.29
C THR A 220 -1.19 -2.70 -13.22
N GLY A 221 -1.95 -3.73 -13.05
CA GLY A 221 -2.95 -3.94 -12.02
C GLY A 221 -3.73 -5.21 -12.35
N THR A 222 -4.45 -5.76 -11.40
CA THR A 222 -5.22 -6.99 -11.61
C THR A 222 -6.48 -6.74 -12.44
N MET A 223 -6.82 -7.68 -13.31
CA MET A 223 -8.06 -7.59 -14.10
C MET A 223 -9.29 -8.04 -13.31
N GLU A 224 -9.12 -8.91 -12.32
CA GLU A 224 -10.18 -9.34 -11.41
C GLU A 224 -9.64 -9.64 -10.02
N PHE A 225 -10.49 -9.53 -9.01
CA PHE A 225 -10.16 -9.86 -7.63
C PHE A 225 -10.25 -11.36 -7.35
N GLY A 226 -9.62 -11.81 -6.26
CA GLY A 226 -9.65 -13.21 -5.83
C GLY A 226 -8.80 -14.15 -6.68
N GLY A 227 -7.90 -13.61 -7.52
CA GLY A 227 -7.14 -14.40 -8.48
C GLY A 227 -7.97 -14.90 -9.65
N LYS A 228 -9.11 -14.28 -9.93
CA LYS A 228 -9.92 -14.57 -11.11
C LYS A 228 -9.30 -13.97 -12.37
N LEU A 229 -9.53 -14.63 -13.50
CA LEU A 229 -9.08 -14.10 -14.78
C LEU A 229 -9.99 -12.99 -15.28
N GLY A 230 -9.40 -11.98 -15.90
CA GLY A 230 -10.13 -11.00 -16.71
C GLY A 230 -10.89 -11.64 -17.85
N ALA A 231 -11.93 -10.99 -18.30
CA ALA A 231 -12.82 -11.56 -19.34
C ALA A 231 -12.18 -11.61 -20.72
N LEU A 232 -11.20 -10.76 -21.02
CA LEU A 232 -10.62 -10.59 -22.36
C LEU A 232 -9.12 -10.29 -22.25
N PRO A 233 -8.26 -10.77 -23.19
CA PRO A 233 -6.85 -10.38 -23.24
C PRO A 233 -6.70 -8.86 -23.20
N THR A 234 -6.00 -8.36 -22.19
CA THR A 234 -5.85 -6.94 -21.93
C THR A 234 -4.39 -6.59 -21.67
N ALA A 235 -3.88 -5.59 -22.39
CA ALA A 235 -2.55 -5.07 -22.19
C ALA A 235 -2.58 -3.58 -21.81
N GLY A 236 -1.70 -3.21 -20.88
CA GLY A 236 -1.26 -1.83 -20.74
C GLY A 236 -0.44 -1.41 -21.95
N ILE A 237 -0.65 -0.24 -22.46
CA ILE A 237 0.16 0.40 -23.52
C ILE A 237 0.72 1.71 -23.00
N GLY A 238 1.97 2.03 -23.37
CA GLY A 238 2.57 3.31 -23.00
C GLY A 238 1.70 4.48 -23.45
N TYR A 239 1.65 5.53 -22.63
CA TYR A 239 0.78 6.69 -22.86
C TYR A 239 1.01 7.33 -24.24
N GLU A 240 2.28 7.58 -24.57
CA GLU A 240 2.64 8.22 -25.85
C GLU A 240 2.26 7.36 -27.06
N ASP A 241 2.49 6.04 -26.97
CA ASP A 241 2.10 5.08 -28.02
C ASP A 241 0.57 4.99 -28.14
N GLY A 242 -0.15 4.95 -27.01
CA GLY A 242 -1.62 4.97 -27.01
C GLY A 242 -2.19 6.22 -27.67
N LYS A 243 -1.70 7.40 -27.29
CA LYS A 243 -2.14 8.67 -27.90
C LYS A 243 -1.75 8.79 -29.36
N MET A 244 -0.61 8.21 -29.76
CA MET A 244 -0.21 8.14 -31.17
C MET A 244 -1.17 7.25 -31.97
N LEU A 245 -1.58 6.09 -31.44
CA LEU A 245 -2.56 5.23 -32.09
C LEU A 245 -3.91 5.92 -32.31
N VAL A 246 -4.42 6.65 -31.30
CA VAL A 246 -5.66 7.41 -31.42
C VAL A 246 -5.54 8.46 -32.51
N ARG A 247 -4.48 9.25 -32.53
CA ARG A 247 -4.24 10.24 -33.62
C ARG A 247 -4.03 9.61 -35.00
N ALA A 248 -3.52 8.38 -35.06
CA ALA A 248 -3.39 7.67 -36.34
C ALA A 248 -4.76 7.24 -36.88
N LEU A 249 -5.68 6.82 -35.99
CA LEU A 249 -7.07 6.49 -36.37
C LEU A 249 -7.84 7.66 -36.94
N ASP A 250 -7.56 8.90 -36.52
CA ASP A 250 -8.16 10.11 -37.11
C ASP A 250 -7.79 10.30 -38.63
N ARG A 251 -6.71 9.64 -39.07
CA ARG A 251 -6.19 9.72 -40.45
C ARG A 251 -6.56 8.53 -41.30
N GLY A 252 -7.08 7.47 -40.71
CA GLY A 252 -7.48 6.24 -41.40
C GLY A 252 -7.32 4.97 -40.57
N PRO A 253 -7.64 3.82 -41.17
CA PRO A 253 -7.59 2.53 -40.45
C PRO A 253 -6.18 2.22 -39.94
N VAL A 254 -6.09 1.72 -38.69
CA VAL A 254 -4.85 1.22 -38.07
C VAL A 254 -5.02 -0.25 -37.79
N THR A 255 -4.03 -1.06 -38.15
CA THR A 255 -3.99 -2.49 -37.84
C THR A 255 -2.83 -2.81 -36.92
N VAL A 256 -3.10 -3.66 -35.91
CA VAL A 256 -2.16 -4.02 -34.86
C VAL A 256 -2.07 -5.53 -34.74
N ASP A 257 -0.83 -6.03 -34.57
CA ASP A 257 -0.55 -7.36 -34.02
C ASP A 257 -0.35 -7.23 -32.52
N LEU A 258 -0.96 -8.11 -31.74
CA LEU A 258 -0.78 -8.21 -30.28
C LEU A 258 -0.65 -9.67 -29.86
N ASP A 259 0.43 -9.99 -29.14
CA ASP A 259 0.70 -11.32 -28.58
C ASP A 259 0.96 -11.20 -27.07
N LEU A 260 0.10 -11.81 -26.28
CA LEU A 260 0.15 -11.83 -24.81
C LEU A 260 0.21 -13.31 -24.35
N PRO A 261 1.39 -13.95 -24.36
CA PRO A 261 1.53 -15.38 -24.11
C PRO A 261 1.58 -15.69 -22.61
N ASN A 262 0.60 -15.19 -21.84
CA ASN A 262 0.49 -15.43 -20.42
C ASN A 262 0.26 -16.91 -20.12
N GLN A 263 0.76 -17.38 -18.96
CA GLN A 263 0.50 -18.72 -18.48
C GLN A 263 -0.50 -18.64 -17.31
N VAL A 264 -1.48 -19.50 -17.33
CA VAL A 264 -2.53 -19.59 -16.31
C VAL A 264 -2.53 -21.01 -15.76
N SER A 265 -2.52 -21.15 -14.45
CA SER A 265 -2.72 -22.43 -13.76
C SER A 265 -4.07 -22.48 -13.06
N GLY A 266 -4.45 -23.64 -12.53
CA GLY A 266 -5.58 -23.79 -11.62
C GLY A 266 -5.33 -23.14 -10.27
N PRO A 267 -6.15 -23.47 -9.24
CA PRO A 267 -6.01 -22.87 -7.91
C PRO A 267 -4.60 -22.96 -7.37
N VAL A 268 -4.12 -21.88 -6.77
CA VAL A 268 -2.81 -21.79 -6.16
C VAL A 268 -2.93 -21.49 -4.67
N THR A 269 -2.28 -22.32 -3.86
CA THR A 269 -2.19 -22.11 -2.40
C THR A 269 -0.83 -21.52 -2.06
N MET A 270 -0.86 -20.45 -1.27
CA MET A 270 0.33 -19.74 -0.81
C MET A 270 0.13 -19.23 0.62
N PRO A 271 1.20 -18.96 1.39
CA PRO A 271 1.07 -18.59 2.79
C PRO A 271 1.04 -17.08 3.00
N ASN A 272 0.31 -16.61 4.03
CA ASN A 272 0.72 -15.46 4.82
C ASN A 272 1.86 -15.87 5.76
N VAL A 273 2.77 -14.96 6.09
CA VAL A 273 3.79 -15.20 7.12
C VAL A 273 3.40 -14.45 8.39
N ILE A 274 3.22 -15.18 9.48
CA ILE A 274 2.81 -14.62 10.78
C ILE A 274 3.87 -14.89 11.81
N GLY A 275 4.34 -13.86 12.52
CA GLY A 275 5.24 -13.98 13.67
C GLY A 275 4.63 -13.38 14.93
N GLU A 276 4.96 -13.89 16.11
CA GLU A 276 4.44 -13.34 17.37
C GLU A 276 5.52 -13.20 18.44
N ILE A 277 5.58 -12.02 19.08
CA ILE A 277 6.25 -11.80 20.37
C ILE A 277 5.20 -11.91 21.45
N LYS A 278 5.35 -12.89 22.34
CA LYS A 278 4.37 -13.16 23.39
C LYS A 278 4.39 -12.09 24.48
N GLY A 279 3.22 -11.61 24.86
CA GLY A 279 3.04 -10.70 25.99
C GLY A 279 3.28 -11.36 27.34
N THR A 280 3.73 -10.58 28.32
CA THR A 280 4.05 -11.08 29.67
C THR A 280 2.92 -10.95 30.68
N ALA A 281 2.00 -9.98 30.49
CA ALA A 281 0.93 -9.70 31.43
C ALA A 281 -0.47 -9.96 30.86
N ARG A 282 -0.65 -9.75 29.55
CA ARG A 282 -1.91 -9.94 28.81
C ARG A 282 -1.60 -10.64 27.47
N PRO A 283 -1.09 -11.87 27.49
CA PRO A 283 -0.64 -12.57 26.28
C PRO A 283 -1.78 -12.88 25.30
N GLU A 284 -3.03 -12.86 25.74
CA GLU A 284 -4.21 -13.08 24.90
C GLU A 284 -4.67 -11.83 24.13
N GLU A 285 -4.29 -10.63 24.60
CA GLU A 285 -4.52 -9.38 23.87
C GLU A 285 -3.32 -9.10 22.96
N TRP A 286 -3.57 -8.65 21.74
CA TRP A 286 -2.49 -8.48 20.79
C TRP A 286 -2.67 -7.25 19.88
N ILE A 287 -1.55 -6.74 19.45
CA ILE A 287 -1.43 -5.71 18.41
C ILE A 287 -0.97 -6.40 17.13
N LEU A 288 -1.57 -6.07 15.99
CA LEU A 288 -1.14 -6.55 14.69
C LEU A 288 -0.36 -5.43 13.97
N ILE A 289 0.78 -5.78 13.41
CA ILE A 289 1.55 -4.92 12.51
C ILE A 289 1.65 -5.68 11.20
N GLY A 290 1.29 -5.06 10.06
CA GLY A 290 1.25 -5.78 8.81
C GLY A 290 1.63 -4.95 7.59
N ALA A 291 2.11 -5.66 6.57
CA ALA A 291 2.38 -5.20 5.21
C ALA A 291 2.10 -6.33 4.25
N HIS A 292 1.75 -6.03 2.99
CA HIS A 292 1.75 -7.12 2.01
C HIS A 292 3.16 -7.42 1.50
N LEU A 293 3.37 -8.68 1.19
CA LEU A 293 4.65 -9.21 0.73
C LEU A 293 4.70 -9.34 -0.79
N ASP A 294 3.56 -9.62 -1.40
CA ASP A 294 3.49 -9.70 -2.85
C ASP A 294 3.78 -8.36 -3.51
N SER A 295 4.18 -8.41 -4.75
CA SER A 295 4.45 -7.25 -5.60
C SER A 295 4.24 -7.62 -7.07
N TRP A 296 4.16 -6.63 -7.93
CA TRP A 296 4.17 -6.86 -9.37
C TRP A 296 5.55 -7.28 -9.88
N ASP A 297 5.56 -7.91 -11.06
CA ASP A 297 6.73 -8.50 -11.72
C ASP A 297 7.45 -7.55 -12.69
N PHE A 298 6.99 -6.32 -12.80
CA PHE A 298 7.61 -5.33 -13.68
C PHE A 298 8.94 -4.80 -13.16
N ALA A 299 9.06 -4.74 -11.84
CA ALA A 299 10.24 -4.27 -11.13
C ALA A 299 10.47 -5.15 -9.90
N THR A 300 11.12 -4.63 -8.88
CA THR A 300 11.43 -5.36 -7.65
C THR A 300 10.39 -5.13 -6.54
N GLY A 301 9.39 -4.25 -6.75
CA GLY A 301 8.39 -3.93 -5.75
C GLY A 301 9.02 -3.34 -4.49
N SER A 302 9.89 -2.33 -4.64
CA SER A 302 10.64 -1.76 -3.53
C SER A 302 9.81 -0.77 -2.73
N GLN A 303 9.03 0.07 -3.41
CA GLN A 303 8.07 0.98 -2.76
C GLN A 303 6.77 0.25 -2.44
N ASP A 304 6.31 -0.63 -3.35
CA ASP A 304 5.06 -1.35 -3.29
C ASP A 304 5.28 -2.88 -3.31
N ASN A 305 5.34 -3.54 -2.14
CA ASN A 305 5.37 -2.98 -0.80
C ASN A 305 6.61 -3.49 -0.01
N GLY A 306 7.77 -3.55 -0.68
CA GLY A 306 9.04 -3.91 -0.03
C GLY A 306 9.37 -2.97 1.13
N ALA A 307 9.07 -1.67 0.97
CA ALA A 307 9.24 -0.67 2.02
C ALA A 307 8.41 -1.01 3.27
N GLY A 308 7.13 -1.34 3.13
CA GLY A 308 6.28 -1.77 4.23
C GLY A 308 6.78 -3.05 4.89
N VAL A 309 7.19 -4.06 4.11
CA VAL A 309 7.80 -5.30 4.63
C VAL A 309 8.99 -4.99 5.54
N VAL A 310 9.87 -4.09 5.10
CA VAL A 310 11.06 -3.71 5.86
C VAL A 310 10.69 -2.87 7.08
N GLN A 311 9.72 -1.96 6.98
CA GLN A 311 9.23 -1.21 8.14
C GLN A 311 8.69 -2.16 9.23
N VAL A 312 7.99 -3.22 8.87
CA VAL A 312 7.51 -4.24 9.83
C VAL A 312 8.68 -5.02 10.45
N LEU A 313 9.68 -5.42 9.66
CA LEU A 313 10.87 -6.14 10.18
C LEU A 313 11.71 -5.26 11.10
N GLU A 314 11.95 -4.00 10.76
CA GLU A 314 12.67 -3.05 11.60
C GLU A 314 11.88 -2.70 12.87
N ALA A 315 10.57 -2.59 12.79
CA ALA A 315 9.71 -2.45 13.97
C ALA A 315 9.83 -3.68 14.90
N ALA A 316 9.82 -4.90 14.35
CA ALA A 316 10.00 -6.11 15.12
C ALA A 316 11.36 -6.11 15.84
N ARG A 317 12.45 -5.76 15.14
CA ARG A 317 13.81 -5.66 15.72
C ARG A 317 13.86 -4.66 16.87
N ALA A 318 13.29 -3.47 16.67
CA ALA A 318 13.31 -2.40 17.67
C ALA A 318 12.44 -2.74 18.90
N LEU A 319 11.30 -3.39 18.70
CA LEU A 319 10.42 -3.83 19.78
C LEU A 319 11.06 -4.92 20.63
N ILE A 320 11.77 -5.87 20.00
CA ILE A 320 12.54 -6.89 20.73
C ILE A 320 13.67 -6.25 21.57
N ALA A 321 14.40 -5.29 21.00
CA ALA A 321 15.44 -4.55 21.69
C ALA A 321 14.91 -3.70 22.86
N ALA A 322 13.67 -3.23 22.77
CA ALA A 322 13.01 -2.46 23.85
C ALA A 322 12.62 -3.32 25.06
N GLY A 323 12.57 -4.64 24.92
CA GLY A 323 12.25 -5.60 25.98
C GLY A 323 10.84 -6.20 25.86
N PRO A 324 10.47 -7.12 26.76
CA PRO A 324 9.25 -7.89 26.63
C PRO A 324 7.99 -7.00 26.78
N PRO A 325 7.02 -7.08 25.84
CA PRO A 325 5.79 -6.31 25.91
C PRO A 325 4.81 -6.90 26.96
N ARG A 326 3.83 -6.11 27.40
CA ARG A 326 2.76 -6.62 28.27
C ARG A 326 1.69 -7.38 27.47
N ARG A 327 1.31 -6.88 26.27
CA ARG A 327 0.45 -7.57 25.30
C ARG A 327 1.30 -8.22 24.23
N SER A 328 0.80 -9.27 23.60
CA SER A 328 1.43 -9.87 22.42
C SER A 328 1.51 -8.89 21.26
N ILE A 329 2.52 -9.03 20.41
CA ILE A 329 2.66 -8.27 19.17
C ILE A 329 2.80 -9.28 18.04
N ARG A 330 1.86 -9.26 17.10
CA ARG A 330 1.86 -10.08 15.87
C ARG A 330 2.38 -9.27 14.70
N PHE A 331 3.22 -9.89 13.89
CA PHE A 331 3.73 -9.37 12.64
C PHE A 331 3.13 -10.20 11.52
N ALA A 332 2.53 -9.55 10.54
CA ALA A 332 1.91 -10.23 9.41
C ALA A 332 2.46 -9.70 8.09
N PHE A 333 2.77 -10.65 7.18
CA PHE A 333 3.19 -10.36 5.83
C PHE A 333 2.22 -11.08 4.90
N TRP A 334 1.36 -10.29 4.29
CA TRP A 334 0.23 -10.78 3.54
C TRP A 334 0.60 -11.13 2.11
N GLY A 335 -0.14 -12.03 1.51
CA GLY A 335 -0.07 -12.31 0.10
C GLY A 335 -1.39 -12.06 -0.59
N GLY A 336 -1.32 -11.80 -1.90
CA GLY A 336 -2.52 -11.58 -2.71
C GLY A 336 -3.24 -10.27 -2.39
N GLU A 337 -2.53 -9.29 -1.85
CA GLU A 337 -3.04 -7.93 -1.68
C GLU A 337 -3.40 -7.37 -3.03
N GLU A 338 -2.47 -7.36 -3.96
CA GLU A 338 -2.54 -6.85 -5.33
C GLU A 338 -3.68 -7.45 -6.18
N GLN A 339 -4.20 -8.58 -5.74
CA GLN A 339 -5.35 -9.24 -6.36
C GLN A 339 -6.62 -9.15 -5.49
N GLY A 340 -6.66 -8.19 -4.56
CA GLY A 340 -7.81 -7.83 -3.74
C GLY A 340 -7.81 -8.42 -2.33
N LEU A 341 -6.75 -8.19 -1.57
CA LEU A 341 -6.65 -8.43 -0.12
C LEU A 341 -6.88 -9.91 0.26
N ASN A 342 -6.41 -10.84 -0.56
CA ASN A 342 -6.81 -12.25 -0.42
C ASN A 342 -6.26 -12.87 0.87
N GLY A 343 -5.00 -12.61 1.21
CA GLY A 343 -4.34 -13.19 2.38
C GLY A 343 -4.86 -12.61 3.69
N SER A 344 -4.91 -11.29 3.81
CA SER A 344 -5.41 -10.59 5.00
C SER A 344 -6.88 -10.91 5.28
N ARG A 345 -7.69 -10.97 4.22
CA ARG A 345 -9.11 -11.37 4.33
C ARG A 345 -9.26 -12.81 4.78
N ALA A 346 -8.50 -13.74 4.19
CA ALA A 346 -8.55 -15.14 4.58
C ALA A 346 -8.16 -15.30 6.06
N TYR A 347 -7.12 -14.58 6.50
CA TYR A 347 -6.71 -14.55 7.90
C TYR A 347 -7.81 -13.98 8.81
N ALA A 348 -8.36 -12.82 8.48
CA ALA A 348 -9.41 -12.18 9.29
C ALA A 348 -10.63 -13.07 9.46
N VAL A 349 -11.05 -13.80 8.41
CA VAL A 349 -12.15 -14.77 8.46
C VAL A 349 -11.78 -15.98 9.32
N ALA A 350 -10.59 -16.56 9.13
CA ALA A 350 -10.16 -17.74 9.87
C ALA A 350 -10.00 -17.47 11.39
N HIS A 351 -9.65 -16.24 11.75
CA HIS A 351 -9.38 -15.80 13.12
C HIS A 351 -10.48 -14.91 13.72
N GLU A 352 -11.66 -14.85 13.11
CA GLU A 352 -12.78 -13.97 13.53
C GLU A 352 -13.07 -14.04 15.04
N ALA A 353 -13.05 -15.24 15.61
CA ALA A 353 -13.29 -15.47 17.04
C ALA A 353 -12.24 -14.81 17.95
N GLU A 354 -11.02 -14.58 17.45
CA GLU A 354 -9.92 -13.96 18.20
C GLU A 354 -9.85 -12.45 18.01
N LEU A 355 -10.47 -11.89 16.95
CA LEU A 355 -10.37 -10.47 16.61
C LEU A 355 -10.90 -9.54 17.70
N GLY A 356 -11.74 -10.03 18.61
CA GLY A 356 -12.17 -9.30 19.80
C GLY A 356 -11.03 -8.97 20.77
N LYS A 357 -9.86 -9.65 20.64
CA LYS A 357 -8.65 -9.43 21.43
C LYS A 357 -7.59 -8.65 20.69
N CYS A 358 -7.81 -8.34 19.42
CA CYS A 358 -6.95 -7.46 18.64
C CYS A 358 -7.17 -6.01 19.07
N VAL A 359 -6.20 -5.42 19.75
CA VAL A 359 -6.27 -4.05 20.28
C VAL A 359 -6.20 -3.01 19.18
N ALA A 360 -5.37 -3.26 18.18
CA ALA A 360 -5.26 -2.44 16.96
C ALA A 360 -4.51 -3.21 15.86
N TYR A 361 -4.80 -2.86 14.61
CA TYR A 361 -3.99 -3.22 13.45
C TYR A 361 -3.26 -1.97 12.93
N LEU A 362 -1.95 -2.05 12.78
CA LEU A 362 -1.07 -1.03 12.23
C LEU A 362 -0.61 -1.50 10.84
N ASN A 363 -1.07 -0.82 9.80
CA ASN A 363 -0.78 -1.16 8.40
C ASN A 363 0.31 -0.27 7.82
N THR A 364 1.17 -0.82 6.97
CA THR A 364 2.20 -0.09 6.22
C THR A 364 2.13 -0.45 4.75
N ASP A 365 1.49 0.44 3.98
CA ASP A 365 1.23 0.21 2.55
C ASP A 365 1.09 1.53 1.78
N ASN A 366 2.04 2.44 1.98
CA ASN A 366 2.07 3.74 1.32
C ASN A 366 3.49 4.12 0.86
N GLY A 367 4.36 3.10 0.72
CA GLY A 367 5.76 3.29 0.37
C GLY A 367 6.60 3.96 1.46
N ALA A 368 7.79 4.44 1.07
CA ALA A 368 8.71 5.16 1.94
C ALA A 368 8.69 6.68 1.64
N GLY A 369 7.50 7.27 1.66
CA GLY A 369 7.33 8.72 1.68
C GLY A 369 7.65 9.30 3.06
N HIS A 370 7.72 10.63 3.15
CA HIS A 370 7.96 11.30 4.42
C HIS A 370 6.77 11.06 5.37
N VAL A 371 7.04 10.41 6.51
CA VAL A 371 5.98 10.02 7.45
C VAL A 371 5.35 11.26 8.11
N LYS A 372 4.02 11.23 8.25
CA LYS A 372 3.23 12.29 8.90
C LYS A 372 2.49 11.79 10.13
N GLY A 373 2.06 10.52 10.15
CA GLY A 373 1.31 9.95 11.26
C GLY A 373 0.44 8.77 10.87
N TRP A 374 -0.85 8.86 11.18
CA TRP A 374 -1.80 7.78 10.96
C TRP A 374 -3.12 8.25 10.35
N LYS A 375 -3.65 7.51 9.39
CA LYS A 375 -5.08 7.52 9.06
C LYS A 375 -5.78 6.63 10.10
N VAL A 376 -6.89 7.10 10.65
CA VAL A 376 -7.61 6.42 11.74
C VAL A 376 -8.95 5.83 11.29
N GLU A 377 -9.09 5.58 10.02
CA GLU A 377 -10.19 4.85 9.37
C GLU A 377 -11.58 5.34 9.79
N GLY A 378 -11.81 6.66 9.73
CA GLY A 378 -13.08 7.27 10.09
C GLY A 378 -13.43 7.25 11.59
N ARG A 379 -12.58 6.70 12.47
CA ARG A 379 -12.82 6.43 13.89
C ARG A 379 -12.48 7.61 14.78
N LYS A 380 -13.50 8.39 15.18
CA LYS A 380 -13.34 9.55 16.10
C LYS A 380 -12.84 9.15 17.49
N ASP A 381 -13.25 8.00 17.99
CA ASP A 381 -12.82 7.45 19.28
C ASP A 381 -11.34 7.04 19.24
N VAL A 382 -10.90 6.38 18.17
CA VAL A 382 -9.48 6.05 17.92
C VAL A 382 -8.65 7.32 17.85
N ARG A 383 -9.07 8.33 17.08
CA ARG A 383 -8.40 9.63 17.01
C ARG A 383 -8.23 10.26 18.39
N LYS A 384 -9.32 10.31 19.16
CA LYS A 384 -9.31 10.91 20.49
C LYS A 384 -8.34 10.20 21.44
N ALA A 385 -8.28 8.88 21.39
CA ALA A 385 -7.39 8.07 22.23
C ALA A 385 -5.92 8.21 21.83
N LEU A 386 -5.64 8.28 20.53
CA LEU A 386 -4.28 8.32 19.98
C LEU A 386 -3.66 9.74 20.03
N GLU A 387 -4.46 10.78 19.91
CA GLU A 387 -4.01 12.18 19.75
C GLU A 387 -3.01 12.65 20.81
N PRO A 388 -3.18 12.38 22.12
CA PRO A 388 -2.20 12.80 23.13
C PRO A 388 -0.84 12.14 22.93
N PHE A 389 -0.80 10.86 22.54
CA PHE A 389 0.44 10.13 22.25
C PHE A 389 1.08 10.62 20.94
N ALA A 390 0.28 10.83 19.91
CA ALA A 390 0.75 11.35 18.63
C ALA A 390 1.46 12.71 18.80
N LYS A 391 0.83 13.64 19.51
CA LYS A 391 1.41 14.97 19.77
C LYS A 391 2.63 14.96 20.69
N SER A 392 2.67 14.06 21.68
CA SER A 392 3.70 14.06 22.72
C SER A 392 4.92 13.19 22.41
N VAL A 393 4.75 12.13 21.61
CA VAL A 393 5.78 11.14 21.33
C VAL A 393 6.02 10.99 19.83
N LEU A 394 4.97 10.70 19.03
CA LEU A 394 5.17 10.44 17.60
C LEU A 394 5.60 11.69 16.82
N ALA A 395 5.21 12.90 17.26
CA ALA A 395 5.64 14.14 16.63
C ALA A 395 7.17 14.28 16.56
N GLY A 396 7.90 13.73 17.55
CA GLY A 396 9.36 13.70 17.56
C GLY A 396 9.97 12.78 16.49
N ALA A 397 9.20 11.83 15.95
CA ALA A 397 9.58 10.96 14.85
C ALA A 397 8.89 11.35 13.52
N GLY A 398 8.29 12.55 13.44
CA GLY A 398 7.55 13.02 12.26
C GLY A 398 6.09 12.53 12.19
N GLY A 399 5.64 11.68 13.11
CA GLY A 399 4.35 10.98 13.05
C GLY A 399 3.19 11.60 13.83
N GLY A 400 3.17 12.94 13.99
CA GLY A 400 2.20 13.64 14.88
C GLY A 400 0.81 13.89 14.30
N GLU A 401 0.59 13.71 13.00
CA GLU A 401 -0.69 13.98 12.33
C GLU A 401 -1.65 12.79 12.41
N LEU A 402 -2.95 13.09 12.46
CA LEU A 402 -4.01 12.09 12.43
C LEU A 402 -5.09 12.50 11.43
N GLU A 403 -5.30 11.68 10.41
CA GLU A 403 -6.35 11.87 9.40
C GLU A 403 -7.53 10.93 9.62
N MET A 404 -8.73 11.41 9.25
CA MET A 404 -9.98 10.63 9.37
C MET A 404 -10.30 9.79 8.13
N THR A 405 -9.45 9.82 7.11
CA THR A 405 -9.65 9.12 5.84
C THR A 405 -9.87 7.63 6.06
N LEU A 406 -10.84 7.08 5.36
CA LEU A 406 -11.10 5.64 5.28
C LEU A 406 -10.40 5.08 4.03
N THR A 407 -9.48 4.13 4.21
CA THR A 407 -8.75 3.47 3.14
C THR A 407 -9.33 2.07 2.90
N LEU A 408 -9.71 1.76 1.65
CA LEU A 408 -10.52 0.58 1.31
C LEU A 408 -9.73 -0.51 0.58
N ASP A 409 -8.53 -0.21 0.14
CA ASP A 409 -7.74 -0.97 -0.82
C ASP A 409 -6.40 -1.46 -0.27
N THR A 410 -6.27 -1.54 1.06
CA THR A 410 -5.11 -2.11 1.73
C THR A 410 -5.49 -3.11 2.83
N ASP A 411 -4.54 -3.93 3.29
CA ASP A 411 -4.76 -5.14 4.10
C ASP A 411 -5.38 -4.94 5.48
N HIS A 412 -5.47 -3.71 6.00
CA HIS A 412 -6.20 -3.45 7.24
C HIS A 412 -7.72 -3.39 7.03
N PHE A 413 -8.18 -3.14 5.80
CA PHE A 413 -9.60 -2.99 5.53
C PHE A 413 -10.44 -4.23 5.87
N PRO A 414 -10.04 -5.48 5.59
CA PRO A 414 -10.74 -6.66 6.10
C PRO A 414 -10.96 -6.62 7.62
N PHE A 415 -10.01 -6.13 8.41
CA PHE A 415 -10.14 -6.02 9.86
C PHE A 415 -11.08 -4.89 10.29
N VAL A 416 -11.12 -3.78 9.54
CA VAL A 416 -12.14 -2.72 9.73
C VAL A 416 -13.55 -3.30 9.57
N LEU A 417 -13.77 -4.19 8.61
CA LEU A 417 -15.05 -4.89 8.41
C LEU A 417 -15.43 -5.82 9.57
N PHE A 418 -14.46 -6.22 10.39
CA PHE A 418 -14.70 -6.94 11.65
C PHE A 418 -14.71 -6.01 12.89
N GLY A 419 -14.66 -4.69 12.68
CA GLY A 419 -14.76 -3.68 13.74
C GLY A 419 -13.47 -3.47 14.54
N VAL A 420 -12.35 -4.06 14.13
CA VAL A 420 -11.04 -3.87 14.77
C VAL A 420 -10.58 -2.42 14.57
N PRO A 421 -10.06 -1.73 15.62
CA PRO A 421 -9.39 -0.47 15.43
C PRO A 421 -8.19 -0.62 14.50
N ALA A 422 -8.17 0.09 13.37
CA ALA A 422 -7.09 0.01 12.40
C ALA A 422 -6.49 1.39 12.14
N LEU A 423 -5.19 1.40 11.87
CA LEU A 423 -4.40 2.58 11.56
C LEU A 423 -3.61 2.28 10.28
N ASP A 424 -3.72 3.15 9.28
CA ASP A 424 -2.89 3.07 8.07
C ASP A 424 -1.83 4.17 8.10
N LEU A 425 -0.56 3.83 7.78
CA LEU A 425 0.56 4.75 7.92
C LEU A 425 0.39 5.94 6.95
N LEU A 426 0.29 7.14 7.50
CA LEU A 426 0.16 8.37 6.73
C LEU A 426 1.54 8.89 6.34
N VAL A 427 1.78 8.97 5.03
CA VAL A 427 2.98 9.57 4.43
C VAL A 427 2.61 10.67 3.43
N ASP A 428 3.53 11.51 3.03
CA ASP A 428 3.29 12.55 2.02
C ASP A 428 3.25 12.02 0.57
N GLY A 429 3.37 10.71 0.40
CA GLY A 429 3.39 10.05 -0.89
C GLY A 429 4.76 10.11 -1.61
N GLY A 430 5.62 11.08 -1.34
CA GLY A 430 6.93 11.17 -1.95
C GLY A 430 6.90 10.99 -3.48
N ASN A 431 7.59 9.96 -3.97
CA ASN A 431 7.54 9.52 -5.36
C ASN A 431 6.68 8.26 -5.58
N TYR A 432 5.88 7.82 -4.59
CA TYR A 432 5.10 6.59 -4.65
C TYR A 432 4.17 6.55 -5.88
N GLU A 433 3.39 7.62 -6.11
CA GLU A 433 2.51 7.73 -7.27
C GLU A 433 3.23 7.64 -8.63
N GLN A 434 4.53 7.91 -8.65
CA GLN A 434 5.36 7.87 -9.86
C GLN A 434 5.89 6.48 -10.18
N VAL A 435 5.84 5.56 -9.20
CA VAL A 435 6.41 4.21 -9.33
C VAL A 435 5.40 3.10 -9.04
N HIS A 436 4.30 3.42 -8.36
CA HIS A 436 3.26 2.48 -7.97
C HIS A 436 2.75 1.67 -9.17
N HIS A 437 2.87 0.35 -9.08
CA HIS A 437 2.54 -0.61 -10.14
C HIS A 437 3.31 -0.42 -11.45
N GLN A 438 4.49 0.18 -11.42
CA GLN A 438 5.26 0.52 -12.63
C GLN A 438 6.59 -0.22 -12.71
N MET A 439 7.16 -0.24 -13.93
CA MET A 439 8.49 -0.81 -14.21
C MET A 439 9.62 -0.06 -13.48
N SER A 440 9.33 1.10 -12.89
CA SER A 440 10.28 1.96 -12.19
C SER A 440 10.28 1.77 -10.67
N ASP A 441 9.52 0.80 -10.13
CA ASP A 441 9.50 0.52 -8.68
C ASP A 441 10.73 -0.27 -8.24
N THR A 442 11.82 0.44 -8.04
CA THR A 442 13.14 -0.08 -7.69
C THR A 442 13.72 0.64 -6.46
N ILE A 443 14.69 0.02 -5.81
CA ILE A 443 15.26 0.50 -4.53
C ILE A 443 15.83 1.92 -4.60
N ASP A 444 16.34 2.35 -5.74
CA ASP A 444 16.87 3.70 -5.97
C ASP A 444 15.81 4.82 -5.88
N LYS A 445 14.53 4.45 -5.72
CA LYS A 445 13.42 5.36 -5.46
C LYS A 445 13.07 5.50 -3.97
N VAL A 446 13.76 4.74 -3.10
CA VAL A 446 13.48 4.72 -1.66
C VAL A 446 14.47 5.58 -0.91
N ASP A 447 13.97 6.54 -0.15
CA ASP A 447 14.76 7.34 0.78
C ASP A 447 14.96 6.59 2.10
N ALA A 448 16.22 6.39 2.51
CA ALA A 448 16.56 5.61 3.69
C ALA A 448 15.98 6.21 4.99
N HIS A 449 16.02 7.54 5.13
CA HIS A 449 15.55 8.21 6.33
C HIS A 449 14.01 8.13 6.45
N SER A 450 13.30 8.27 5.34
CA SER A 450 11.84 8.11 5.29
C SER A 450 11.41 6.68 5.62
N LEU A 451 12.14 5.68 5.10
CA LEU A 451 11.93 4.27 5.42
C LEU A 451 12.08 4.00 6.93
N GLU A 452 13.16 4.50 7.54
CA GLU A 452 13.44 4.38 8.97
C GLU A 452 12.40 5.13 9.82
N SER A 453 11.98 6.32 9.40
CA SER A 453 10.98 7.11 10.10
C SER A 453 9.61 6.41 10.12
N GLY A 454 9.21 5.78 9.01
CA GLY A 454 8.03 4.92 8.96
C GLY A 454 8.11 3.76 9.96
N ALA A 455 9.22 3.01 9.96
CA ALA A 455 9.46 1.94 10.92
C ALA A 455 9.43 2.43 12.37
N ALA A 456 9.97 3.63 12.65
CA ALA A 456 9.98 4.22 13.99
C ALA A 456 8.56 4.57 14.46
N VAL A 457 7.73 5.19 13.63
CA VAL A 457 6.34 5.53 13.97
C VAL A 457 5.53 4.27 14.23
N VAL A 458 5.69 3.23 13.42
CA VAL A 458 5.05 1.92 13.61
C VAL A 458 5.48 1.28 14.94
N ALA A 459 6.79 1.18 15.18
CA ALA A 459 7.33 0.55 16.39
C ALA A 459 6.96 1.31 17.68
N LEU A 460 7.02 2.66 17.65
CA LEU A 460 6.62 3.51 18.78
C LEU A 460 5.14 3.34 19.11
N THR A 461 4.28 3.30 18.09
CA THR A 461 2.83 3.12 18.28
C THR A 461 2.53 1.73 18.84
N ALA A 462 3.11 0.68 18.27
CA ALA A 462 2.93 -0.69 18.75
C ALA A 462 3.47 -0.88 20.17
N GLY A 463 4.67 -0.34 20.45
CA GLY A 463 5.27 -0.38 21.77
C GLY A 463 4.42 0.31 22.83
N TRP A 464 3.85 1.47 22.52
CA TRP A 464 2.92 2.16 23.39
C TRP A 464 1.64 1.34 23.63
N LEU A 465 0.98 0.87 22.58
CA LEU A 465 -0.23 0.04 22.68
C LEU A 465 0.00 -1.25 23.45
N ALA A 466 1.18 -1.84 23.30
CA ALA A 466 1.55 -3.04 24.02
C ALA A 466 1.73 -2.82 25.54
N MET A 467 1.98 -1.59 25.97
CA MET A 467 2.23 -1.23 27.38
C MET A 467 1.03 -0.57 28.06
N THR A 468 0.05 -0.03 27.33
CA THR A 468 -1.13 0.66 27.91
C THR A 468 -1.98 -0.26 28.77
N ALA A 469 -2.68 0.31 29.77
CA ALA A 469 -3.64 -0.44 30.58
C ALA A 469 -4.90 -0.79 29.79
N GLU A 470 -5.42 0.18 29.04
CA GLU A 470 -6.65 0.06 28.28
C GLU A 470 -6.35 -0.20 26.79
N PRO A 471 -7.26 -0.84 26.04
CA PRO A 471 -7.16 -0.94 24.59
C PRO A 471 -7.31 0.45 23.94
N LEU A 472 -6.88 0.58 22.69
CA LEU A 472 -6.95 1.86 21.95
C LEU A 472 -8.40 2.37 21.83
N ALA A 473 -9.32 1.48 21.45
CA ALA A 473 -10.74 1.73 21.33
C ALA A 473 -11.50 0.40 21.35
N PRO A 474 -12.81 0.39 21.62
CA PRO A 474 -13.60 -0.83 21.53
C PRO A 474 -13.72 -1.33 20.08
N ARG A 475 -13.80 -2.64 19.91
CA ARG A 475 -14.25 -3.25 18.66
C ARG A 475 -15.66 -2.78 18.35
N LEU A 476 -15.91 -2.33 17.10
CA LEU A 476 -17.26 -1.97 16.67
C LEU A 476 -18.11 -3.22 16.41
N ASP A 477 -19.39 -3.09 16.69
CA ASP A 477 -20.41 -4.01 16.20
C ASP A 477 -20.79 -3.66 14.75
N HIS A 478 -21.68 -4.45 14.16
CA HIS A 478 -22.14 -4.27 12.78
C HIS A 478 -22.71 -2.87 12.52
N ALA A 479 -23.50 -2.31 13.44
CA ALA A 479 -24.07 -0.98 13.28
C ALA A 479 -23.00 0.11 13.31
N GLY A 480 -22.02 -0.01 14.21
CA GLY A 480 -20.89 0.91 14.31
C GLY A 480 -19.98 0.88 13.06
N ILE A 481 -19.77 -0.30 12.48
CA ILE A 481 -19.02 -0.44 11.22
C ILE A 481 -19.80 0.22 10.08
N GLU A 482 -21.11 0.00 9.98
CA GLU A 482 -21.95 0.61 8.95
C GLU A 482 -21.90 2.13 9.00
N GLU A 483 -21.89 2.74 10.20
CA GLU A 483 -21.74 4.18 10.36
C GLU A 483 -20.36 4.70 9.91
N VAL A 484 -19.29 3.92 10.07
CA VAL A 484 -17.97 4.26 9.52
C VAL A 484 -18.00 4.20 7.98
N LEU A 485 -18.55 3.12 7.40
CA LEU A 485 -18.62 2.93 5.95
C LEU A 485 -19.47 3.99 5.25
N LYS A 486 -20.52 4.50 5.88
CA LYS A 486 -21.37 5.58 5.34
C LYS A 486 -20.68 6.93 5.21
N GLN A 487 -19.50 7.11 5.82
CA GLN A 487 -18.73 8.35 5.68
C GLN A 487 -18.19 8.54 4.26
N GLU A 488 -18.05 7.45 3.50
CA GLU A 488 -17.62 7.46 2.11
C GLU A 488 -18.80 7.09 1.19
N GLU A 489 -19.12 7.97 0.24
CA GLU A 489 -20.26 7.81 -0.65
C GLU A 489 -20.14 6.56 -1.53
N GLY A 490 -21.18 5.73 -1.54
CA GLY A 490 -21.27 4.53 -2.39
C GLY A 490 -20.47 3.32 -1.92
N VAL A 491 -19.65 3.43 -0.87
CA VAL A 491 -18.83 2.32 -0.37
C VAL A 491 -19.70 1.17 0.13
N LEU A 492 -20.71 1.46 0.90
CA LEU A 492 -21.59 0.44 1.46
C LEU A 492 -22.33 -0.34 0.36
N ASP A 493 -22.84 0.36 -0.66
CA ASP A 493 -23.52 -0.28 -1.79
C ASP A 493 -22.55 -1.13 -2.62
N MET A 494 -21.32 -0.64 -2.82
CA MET A 494 -20.27 -1.39 -3.49
C MET A 494 -19.92 -2.68 -2.73
N LEU A 495 -19.78 -2.62 -1.40
CA LEU A 495 -19.45 -3.79 -0.58
C LEU A 495 -20.60 -4.81 -0.57
N ARG A 496 -21.84 -4.34 -0.52
CA ARG A 496 -23.04 -5.18 -0.64
C ARG A 496 -23.12 -5.87 -2.01
N ALA A 497 -22.92 -5.12 -3.09
CA ALA A 497 -22.91 -5.67 -4.45
C ALA A 497 -21.82 -6.74 -4.67
N ARG A 498 -20.70 -6.65 -3.94
CA ARG A 498 -19.60 -7.62 -3.97
C ARG A 498 -19.73 -8.76 -2.95
N GLY A 499 -20.77 -8.75 -2.11
CA GLY A 499 -20.97 -9.75 -1.06
C GLY A 499 -19.96 -9.63 0.11
N PHE A 500 -19.32 -8.50 0.27
CA PHE A 500 -18.40 -8.22 1.37
C PHE A 500 -19.10 -7.66 2.61
N TRP A 501 -20.32 -7.14 2.45
CA TRP A 501 -21.16 -6.62 3.50
C TRP A 501 -22.61 -7.11 3.30
N LYS A 502 -23.28 -7.45 4.40
CA LYS A 502 -24.69 -7.94 4.40
C LYS A 502 -25.64 -6.89 4.89
#